data_65f7a1f9a4dad25e46cc675e5417fc2f
#
_entry.id   65f7a1f9a4dad25e46cc675e5417fc2f
#
_cell.length_a   1.000
_cell.length_b   1.000
_cell.length_c   1.000
_cell.angle_alpha   90.00
_cell.angle_beta   90.00
_cell.angle_gamma   90.00
#
_symmetry.space_group_name_H-M   'P 1'
#
loop_
_entity.id
_entity.type
_entity.pdbx_description
1 polymer ?
#
loop_
_entity_poly.entity_id
_entity_poly.type
_entity_poly.pdbx_seq_one_letter_code
_entity_poly.pdbx_strand_id
1 'polypeptide(L)'
;MKKRIEKNDLYQLHLLSGLKASTSGNRLVYVHTQMAEASDTYEKSLWLLEGDKNFCIYQKQQFSAFLWEDEHTLLIQKPVGEQKTEFVRLHLDTLCTTPAFTISANVVQLQRISEQRYAYLAEESVQKNNDDDTIVLTQIPFWDNGAGYISGKRNHLYVFEEKSQISTALFKGNWHVENLTVSNSQIVCSAQEYTTKKPLTQGVFTFSTEAMERREILPCDEMRIECVVCEEDTVVFTGTDMQRYGNEEAADFYVWTKEQGLKKLLDCEHYAYCNIVTDCHVGASTSMLMKDQIVYHLKNEEGRCLLYALSMDGEDICLTPKANVIRDIALAKQGCYTLEMEENALEEIYFRKSDECQKLTIWNAEYLQTHTCAQPKEVLYTNRDKGTQKGWILYPADYEEGKRYPGLLSIHGGPRCAFGNVFNHEMQMFASMGYMVFYTNPRGSDSFGEEYADLRGKYGTIDYEDLMAFTDEVIQETPALDSERLGVLGGSYGGFMTNWIITQTERFKAAASQRSVANWISDFGTSCIGYSFDPNEMQTTPWKDVMKIWKASPLAYADCVKTPTLFIHSLEDYNCPLSEGLQMFTALQYHDVESRMCLFPEENHELSRSGKPKHRLRRLQEMAEWFDAHLK
;
A
#
# COMPACT_ATOMS: atom_id res chain seq x y z
N MET A 1 14.16 -15.46 30.15
CA MET A 1 13.12 -16.00 29.25
C MET A 1 12.66 -14.84 28.41
N LYS A 2 12.60 -14.98 27.09
CA LYS A 2 12.08 -13.92 26.22
C LYS A 2 10.57 -13.70 26.49
N LYS A 3 10.09 -12.49 26.26
CA LYS A 3 8.67 -12.13 26.39
C LYS A 3 7.86 -12.71 25.24
N ARG A 4 6.56 -12.93 25.45
CA ARG A 4 5.59 -13.19 24.39
C ARG A 4 5.24 -11.87 23.69
N ILE A 5 4.89 -11.95 22.42
CA ILE A 5 4.41 -10.79 21.68
C ILE A 5 2.93 -10.58 22.03
N GLU A 6 2.61 -9.36 22.42
CA GLU A 6 1.26 -8.94 22.83
C GLU A 6 0.77 -7.78 21.96
N LYS A 7 -0.54 -7.51 21.93
CA LYS A 7 -1.13 -6.42 21.14
C LYS A 7 -0.49 -5.05 21.44
N ASN A 8 -0.13 -4.79 22.70
CA ASN A 8 0.45 -3.51 23.14
C ASN A 8 1.88 -3.29 22.65
N ASP A 9 2.54 -4.32 22.12
CA ASP A 9 3.91 -4.19 21.62
C ASP A 9 3.97 -3.31 20.37
N LEU A 10 2.86 -3.07 19.69
CA LEU A 10 2.78 -2.07 18.62
C LEU A 10 3.32 -0.68 19.06
N TYR A 11 3.21 -0.32 20.33
CA TYR A 11 3.80 0.91 20.87
C TYR A 11 5.33 0.90 20.97
N GLN A 12 5.94 -0.29 20.93
CA GLN A 12 7.39 -0.46 21.05
C GLN A 12 8.08 -0.50 19.68
N LEU A 13 7.30 -0.67 18.59
CA LEU A 13 7.85 -0.80 17.25
C LEU A 13 8.26 0.56 16.68
N HIS A 14 9.42 0.59 16.06
CA HIS A 14 9.93 1.74 15.33
C HIS A 14 9.69 1.52 13.83
N LEU A 15 8.93 2.41 13.20
CA LEU A 15 8.55 2.33 11.80
C LEU A 15 9.31 3.42 11.03
N LEU A 16 9.87 3.05 9.89
CA LEU A 16 10.72 3.91 9.08
C LEU A 16 10.09 4.15 7.70
N SER A 17 10.34 5.32 7.10
CA SER A 17 9.82 5.63 5.75
C SER A 17 10.47 6.88 5.17
N GLY A 18 10.18 7.19 3.90
CA GLY A 18 10.46 8.47 3.27
C GLY A 18 11.96 8.77 3.18
N LEU A 19 12.74 7.81 2.70
CA LEU A 19 14.18 7.98 2.51
C LEU A 19 14.47 9.04 1.44
N LYS A 20 15.30 10.02 1.78
CA LYS A 20 15.78 11.04 0.82
C LYS A 20 17.26 11.30 1.01
N ALA A 21 18.06 10.90 0.02
CA ALA A 21 19.47 11.21 0.00
C ALA A 21 19.71 12.68 -0.40
N SER A 22 20.78 13.29 0.12
CA SER A 22 21.23 14.61 -0.31
C SER A 22 21.78 14.56 -1.74
N THR A 23 21.98 15.71 -2.36
CA THR A 23 22.50 15.81 -3.74
C THR A 23 23.86 15.13 -3.90
N SER A 24 24.73 15.23 -2.89
CA SER A 24 26.01 14.50 -2.89
C SER A 24 25.84 13.00 -2.65
N GLY A 25 24.69 12.57 -2.15
CA GLY A 25 24.41 11.20 -1.75
C GLY A 25 25.17 10.71 -0.52
N ASN A 26 25.82 11.61 0.23
CA ASN A 26 26.58 11.25 1.43
C ASN A 26 25.76 11.34 2.72
N ARG A 27 24.57 11.94 2.65
CA ARG A 27 23.64 12.14 3.75
C ARG A 27 22.29 11.55 3.38
N LEU A 28 21.64 10.93 4.33
CA LEU A 28 20.27 10.42 4.19
C LEU A 28 19.39 11.03 5.28
N VAL A 29 18.27 11.61 4.91
CA VAL A 29 17.18 11.94 5.84
C VAL A 29 16.04 10.99 5.65
N TYR A 30 15.44 10.55 6.75
CA TYR A 30 14.30 9.64 6.77
C TYR A 30 13.33 10.00 7.89
N VAL A 31 12.11 9.49 7.78
CA VAL A 31 11.06 9.63 8.79
C VAL A 31 11.10 8.43 9.73
N HIS A 32 11.23 8.69 11.02
CA HIS A 32 10.99 7.73 12.08
C HIS A 32 9.61 7.99 12.68
N THR A 33 8.81 6.95 12.77
CA THR A 33 7.42 6.99 13.28
C THR A 33 7.27 5.99 14.42
N GLN A 34 6.60 6.41 15.50
CA GLN A 34 6.25 5.55 16.62
C GLN A 34 4.84 5.86 17.11
N MET A 35 4.10 4.84 17.52
CA MET A 35 2.81 5.03 18.17
C MET A 35 2.99 5.64 19.55
N ALA A 36 2.18 6.65 19.88
CA ALA A 36 2.16 7.31 21.18
C ALA A 36 0.86 6.99 21.92
N GLU A 37 0.94 6.22 23.00
CA GLU A 37 -0.22 5.81 23.79
C GLU A 37 -0.98 7.00 24.41
N ALA A 38 -0.24 7.98 24.95
CA ALA A 38 -0.83 9.12 25.65
C ALA A 38 -1.66 10.03 24.75
N SER A 39 -1.20 10.26 23.51
CA SER A 39 -1.87 11.14 22.53
C SER A 39 -2.77 10.39 21.56
N ASP A 40 -2.72 9.06 21.55
CA ASP A 40 -3.41 8.19 20.58
C ASP A 40 -3.11 8.56 19.12
N THR A 41 -1.85 8.88 18.84
CA THR A 41 -1.37 9.32 17.53
C THR A 41 -0.05 8.67 17.16
N TYR A 42 0.43 8.94 15.95
CA TYR A 42 1.78 8.61 15.49
C TYR A 42 2.69 9.83 15.66
N GLU A 43 3.71 9.71 16.50
CA GLU A 43 4.76 10.71 16.62
C GLU A 43 5.78 10.51 15.51
N LYS A 44 6.02 11.57 14.71
CA LYS A 44 6.96 11.57 13.58
C LYS A 44 8.16 12.47 13.89
N SER A 45 9.34 12.03 13.50
CA SER A 45 10.58 12.78 13.62
C SER A 45 11.44 12.58 12.37
N LEU A 46 12.20 13.61 11.97
CA LEU A 46 13.21 13.47 10.93
C LEU A 46 14.54 13.11 11.54
N TRP A 47 15.20 12.16 10.96
CA TRP A 47 16.52 11.67 11.35
C TRP A 47 17.51 11.81 10.20
N LEU A 48 18.75 12.12 10.55
CA LEU A 48 19.86 12.25 9.61
C LEU A 48 20.88 11.16 9.84
N LEU A 49 21.18 10.42 8.78
CA LEU A 49 22.33 9.51 8.68
C LEU A 49 23.47 10.21 7.94
N GLU A 50 24.63 10.31 8.58
CA GLU A 50 25.86 10.85 8.01
C GLU A 50 27.05 9.98 8.48
N GLY A 51 27.59 9.16 7.58
CA GLY A 51 28.54 8.12 7.94
C GLY A 51 27.95 7.16 8.98
N ASP A 52 28.63 6.99 10.11
CA ASP A 52 28.16 6.13 11.22
C ASP A 52 27.25 6.88 12.22
N LYS A 53 26.95 8.14 11.97
CA LYS A 53 26.12 8.95 12.88
C LYS A 53 24.67 8.93 12.45
N ASN A 54 23.79 8.64 13.42
CA ASN A 54 22.34 8.67 13.24
C ASN A 54 21.73 9.52 14.36
N PHE A 55 21.15 10.68 14.04
CA PHE A 55 20.63 11.60 15.04
C PHE A 55 19.37 12.34 14.58
N CYS A 56 18.50 12.66 15.56
CA CYS A 56 17.26 13.38 15.31
C CYS A 56 17.55 14.85 14.97
N ILE A 57 17.01 15.31 13.85
CA ILE A 57 17.16 16.69 13.37
C ILE A 57 15.87 17.51 13.50
N TYR A 58 14.69 16.85 13.59
CA TYR A 58 13.40 17.53 13.72
C TYR A 58 12.45 16.63 14.52
N GLN A 59 12.26 16.96 15.81
CA GLN A 59 11.64 16.06 16.77
C GLN A 59 10.14 16.32 16.93
N LYS A 60 9.32 15.26 16.85
CA LYS A 60 7.89 15.21 17.23
C LYS A 60 7.06 16.38 16.71
N GLN A 61 7.32 16.83 15.50
CA GLN A 61 6.64 17.95 14.87
C GLN A 61 5.64 17.47 13.83
N GLN A 62 4.63 18.29 13.57
CA GLN A 62 3.72 18.04 12.45
C GLN A 62 4.36 18.52 11.14
N PHE A 63 4.48 17.63 10.19
CA PHE A 63 4.89 17.90 8.81
C PHE A 63 4.27 16.84 7.88
N SER A 64 4.06 17.19 6.63
CA SER A 64 3.54 16.27 5.61
C SER A 64 4.64 15.74 4.69
N ALA A 65 5.63 16.58 4.37
CA ALA A 65 6.73 16.23 3.49
C ALA A 65 7.98 17.09 3.80
N PHE A 66 9.10 16.68 3.23
CA PHE A 66 10.33 17.47 3.22
C PHE A 66 11.08 17.23 1.92
N LEU A 67 11.99 18.15 1.57
CA LEU A 67 12.91 18.01 0.44
C LEU A 67 14.26 18.68 0.74
N TRP A 68 15.31 18.24 0.07
CA TRP A 68 16.61 18.87 0.12
C TRP A 68 16.63 20.14 -0.76
N GLU A 69 17.01 21.28 -0.19
CA GLU A 69 17.34 22.48 -0.98
C GLU A 69 18.82 22.49 -1.35
N ASP A 70 19.68 22.09 -0.44
CA ASP A 70 21.13 21.92 -0.62
C ASP A 70 21.67 20.91 0.40
N GLU A 71 23.00 20.74 0.50
CA GLU A 71 23.63 19.79 1.43
C GLU A 71 23.41 20.13 2.91
N HIS A 72 22.99 21.35 3.25
CA HIS A 72 22.87 21.86 4.61
C HIS A 72 21.45 22.27 4.99
N THR A 73 20.51 22.25 4.03
CA THR A 73 19.18 22.81 4.24
C THR A 73 18.09 21.88 3.73
N LEU A 74 17.11 21.61 4.59
CA LEU A 74 15.87 20.95 4.22
C LEU A 74 14.73 21.96 4.19
N LEU A 75 13.87 21.86 3.18
CA LEU A 75 12.58 22.53 3.14
C LEU A 75 11.52 21.57 3.68
N ILE A 76 10.84 21.97 4.76
CA ILE A 76 9.81 21.17 5.45
C ILE A 76 8.45 21.76 5.13
N GLN A 77 7.54 20.91 4.66
CA GLN A 77 6.15 21.23 4.34
C GLN A 77 5.25 21.04 5.57
N LYS A 78 4.51 22.06 5.95
CA LYS A 78 3.60 22.07 7.10
C LYS A 78 2.20 22.48 6.67
N PRO A 79 1.22 21.57 6.62
CA PRO A 79 -0.18 21.93 6.39
C PRO A 79 -0.69 22.82 7.54
N VAL A 80 -1.42 23.88 7.21
CA VAL A 80 -2.05 24.79 8.18
C VAL A 80 -3.51 25.00 7.77
N GLY A 81 -4.37 24.12 8.26
CA GLY A 81 -5.77 24.05 7.82
C GLY A 81 -5.90 23.52 6.38
N GLU A 82 -7.09 23.67 5.81
CA GLU A 82 -7.43 23.03 4.52
C GLU A 82 -6.93 23.80 3.28
N GLN A 83 -6.59 25.08 3.40
CA GLN A 83 -6.27 25.95 2.25
C GLN A 83 -4.97 26.72 2.41
N LYS A 84 -4.06 26.22 3.24
CA LYS A 84 -2.78 26.89 3.46
C LYS A 84 -1.69 25.89 3.77
N THR A 85 -0.55 26.04 3.12
CA THR A 85 0.66 25.27 3.40
C THR A 85 1.81 26.22 3.68
N GLU A 86 2.43 26.06 4.83
CA GLU A 86 3.64 26.79 5.23
C GLU A 86 4.88 25.96 4.96
N PHE A 87 5.95 26.61 4.53
CA PHE A 87 7.24 25.99 4.32
C PHE A 87 8.27 26.65 5.23
N VAL A 88 9.08 25.81 5.89
CA VAL A 88 10.17 26.27 6.77
C VAL A 88 11.47 25.60 6.35
N ARG A 89 12.58 26.35 6.42
CA ARG A 89 13.92 25.83 6.21
C ARG A 89 14.48 25.31 7.53
N LEU A 90 14.92 24.08 7.55
CA LEU A 90 15.70 23.50 8.65
C LEU A 90 17.17 23.50 8.25
N HIS A 91 17.98 24.29 8.97
CA HIS A 91 19.42 24.39 8.77
C HIS A 91 20.12 23.29 9.58
N LEU A 92 20.74 22.32 8.92
CA LEU A 92 21.31 21.13 9.55
C LEU A 92 22.51 21.42 10.44
N ASP A 93 23.28 22.46 10.16
CA ASP A 93 24.45 22.82 10.96
C ASP A 93 24.09 23.39 12.34
N THR A 94 22.92 24.00 12.47
CA THR A 94 22.44 24.65 13.70
C THR A 94 21.20 24.00 14.29
N LEU A 95 20.53 23.15 13.54
CA LEU A 95 19.21 22.57 13.82
C LEU A 95 18.13 23.63 14.08
N CYS A 96 18.32 24.85 13.57
CA CYS A 96 17.36 25.93 13.67
C CYS A 96 16.46 25.97 12.43
N THR A 97 15.20 26.35 12.65
CA THR A 97 14.24 26.57 11.57
C THR A 97 14.05 28.06 11.29
N THR A 98 13.92 28.42 10.02
CA THR A 98 13.55 29.76 9.56
C THR A 98 12.33 29.68 8.64
N PRO A 99 11.39 30.66 8.67
CA PRO A 99 10.32 30.71 7.70
C PRO A 99 10.89 30.81 6.28
N ALA A 100 10.32 30.07 5.34
CA ALA A 100 10.65 30.15 3.93
C ALA A 100 9.58 30.94 3.18
N PHE A 101 8.46 30.30 2.89
CA PHE A 101 7.33 30.91 2.19
C PHE A 101 6.02 30.22 2.56
N THR A 102 4.92 30.79 2.07
CA THR A 102 3.58 30.23 2.27
C THR A 102 2.85 30.16 0.93
N ILE A 103 2.17 29.05 0.68
CA ILE A 103 1.25 28.89 -0.45
C ILE A 103 -0.17 28.83 0.10
N SER A 104 -1.06 29.69 -0.45
CA SER A 104 -2.49 29.74 -0.06
C SER A 104 -3.27 28.64 -0.79
N ALA A 105 -2.88 27.40 -0.56
CA ALA A 105 -3.52 26.18 -1.09
C ALA A 105 -3.12 24.96 -0.24
N ASN A 106 -3.90 23.89 -0.35
CA ASN A 106 -3.51 22.56 0.14
C ASN A 106 -2.50 21.94 -0.84
N VAL A 107 -1.21 22.08 -0.54
CA VAL A 107 -0.13 21.52 -1.38
C VAL A 107 0.00 20.02 -1.11
N VAL A 108 -0.25 19.23 -2.13
CA VAL A 108 -0.17 17.75 -2.08
C VAL A 108 1.26 17.28 -2.33
N GLN A 109 1.94 17.87 -3.30
CA GLN A 109 3.32 17.55 -3.67
C GLN A 109 4.07 18.81 -4.07
N LEU A 110 5.35 18.91 -3.67
CA LEU A 110 6.26 19.96 -4.06
C LEU A 110 7.55 19.37 -4.62
N GLN A 111 8.03 19.90 -5.74
CA GLN A 111 9.30 19.55 -6.38
C GLN A 111 10.11 20.81 -6.65
N ARG A 112 11.43 20.77 -6.45
CA ARG A 112 12.31 21.90 -6.68
C ARG A 112 12.74 21.95 -8.15
N ILE A 113 12.56 23.10 -8.79
CA ILE A 113 13.04 23.37 -10.16
C ILE A 113 14.44 23.99 -10.11
N SER A 114 14.61 24.99 -9.26
CA SER A 114 15.89 25.74 -9.08
C SER A 114 15.92 26.39 -7.68
N GLU A 115 16.90 27.21 -7.38
CA GLU A 115 17.07 27.80 -6.04
C GLU A 115 15.83 28.49 -5.46
N GLN A 116 14.99 29.11 -6.25
CA GLN A 116 13.82 29.88 -5.78
C GLN A 116 12.56 29.56 -6.60
N ARG A 117 12.55 28.40 -7.28
CA ARG A 117 11.41 27.99 -8.11
C ARG A 117 11.02 26.56 -7.80
N TYR A 118 9.71 26.35 -7.68
CA TYR A 118 9.13 25.05 -7.31
C TYR A 118 7.94 24.73 -8.21
N ALA A 119 7.81 23.49 -8.63
CA ALA A 119 6.58 22.94 -9.18
C ALA A 119 5.78 22.29 -8.05
N TYR A 120 4.47 22.49 -8.03
CA TYR A 120 3.64 21.88 -7.00
C TYR A 120 2.26 21.49 -7.50
N LEU A 121 1.72 20.46 -6.87
CA LEU A 121 0.32 20.07 -6.99
C LEU A 121 -0.47 20.64 -5.81
N ALA A 122 -1.61 21.25 -6.09
CA ALA A 122 -2.55 21.70 -5.09
C ALA A 122 -3.94 21.14 -5.35
N GLU A 123 -4.58 20.61 -4.29
CA GLU A 123 -5.99 20.23 -4.34
C GLU A 123 -6.87 21.48 -4.31
N GLU A 124 -7.71 21.62 -5.31
CA GLU A 124 -8.66 22.73 -5.45
C GLU A 124 -10.05 22.24 -5.83
N SER A 125 -11.09 22.94 -5.36
CA SER A 125 -12.47 22.71 -5.77
C SER A 125 -12.74 23.43 -7.10
N VAL A 126 -13.21 22.69 -8.11
CA VAL A 126 -13.66 23.23 -9.40
C VAL A 126 -15.16 23.53 -9.41
N GLN A 127 -15.88 23.08 -8.40
CA GLN A 127 -17.29 23.37 -8.19
C GLN A 127 -17.45 24.40 -7.07
N LYS A 128 -18.24 25.45 -7.31
CA LYS A 128 -18.64 26.36 -6.24
C LYS A 128 -19.81 25.71 -5.49
N ASN A 129 -19.56 25.16 -4.32
CA ASN A 129 -20.64 24.88 -3.37
C ASN A 129 -21.16 26.21 -2.85
N ASN A 130 -22.38 26.54 -3.20
CA ASN A 130 -23.04 27.77 -2.74
C ASN A 130 -23.72 27.60 -1.37
N ASP A 131 -23.64 26.40 -0.77
CA ASP A 131 -24.31 26.05 0.48
C ASP A 131 -23.37 25.22 1.35
N ASP A 132 -23.05 25.69 2.55
CA ASP A 132 -22.01 25.10 3.41
C ASP A 132 -22.45 23.79 4.09
N ASP A 133 -23.77 23.47 4.08
CA ASP A 133 -24.33 22.33 4.80
C ASP A 133 -24.66 21.11 3.91
N THR A 134 -24.37 21.17 2.59
CA THR A 134 -24.73 20.10 1.66
C THR A 134 -23.56 19.62 0.83
N ILE A 135 -23.56 18.31 0.52
CA ILE A 135 -22.60 17.69 -0.40
C ILE A 135 -23.33 17.37 -1.70
N VAL A 136 -22.89 17.97 -2.80
CA VAL A 136 -23.47 17.76 -4.13
C VAL A 136 -22.54 16.86 -4.93
N LEU A 137 -23.03 15.69 -5.34
CA LEU A 137 -22.30 14.71 -6.12
C LEU A 137 -22.68 14.86 -7.60
N THR A 138 -21.69 15.09 -8.46
CA THR A 138 -21.87 15.25 -9.91
C THR A 138 -20.96 14.36 -10.73
N GLN A 139 -20.12 13.56 -10.06
CA GLN A 139 -19.12 12.72 -10.72
C GLN A 139 -18.88 11.42 -9.96
N ILE A 140 -18.24 10.47 -10.61
CA ILE A 140 -17.70 9.25 -10.03
C ILE A 140 -16.17 9.15 -10.32
N PRO A 141 -15.37 8.69 -9.35
CA PRO A 141 -15.78 8.43 -7.95
C PRO A 141 -16.18 9.73 -7.24
N PHE A 142 -17.09 9.65 -6.29
CA PHE A 142 -17.55 10.80 -5.50
C PHE A 142 -16.83 10.92 -4.16
N TRP A 143 -16.23 9.84 -3.69
CA TRP A 143 -15.34 9.79 -2.52
C TRP A 143 -14.09 8.98 -2.82
N ASP A 144 -13.10 9.05 -1.94
CA ASP A 144 -11.90 8.24 -2.01
C ASP A 144 -11.42 7.87 -0.61
N ASN A 145 -10.80 6.71 -0.47
CA ASN A 145 -10.38 6.18 0.82
C ASN A 145 -9.31 7.08 1.46
N GLY A 146 -9.59 7.56 2.68
CA GLY A 146 -8.72 8.48 3.41
C GLY A 146 -8.83 9.95 3.00
N ALA A 147 -9.48 10.28 1.88
CA ALA A 147 -9.70 11.64 1.41
C ALA A 147 -11.15 12.14 1.61
N GLY A 148 -12.09 11.23 1.88
CA GLY A 148 -13.49 11.57 2.01
C GLY A 148 -14.13 11.94 0.67
N TYR A 149 -15.03 12.92 0.67
CA TYR A 149 -15.69 13.36 -0.56
C TYR A 149 -14.75 14.16 -1.47
N ILE A 150 -14.58 13.68 -2.70
CA ILE A 150 -13.68 14.26 -3.73
C ILE A 150 -14.43 14.81 -4.94
N SER A 151 -15.77 14.75 -4.95
CA SER A 151 -16.57 15.30 -6.04
C SER A 151 -16.26 16.78 -6.25
N GLY A 152 -15.86 17.15 -7.47
CA GLY A 152 -15.45 18.51 -7.81
C GLY A 152 -14.06 18.93 -7.34
N LYS A 153 -13.26 18.05 -6.74
CA LYS A 153 -11.87 18.34 -6.38
C LYS A 153 -10.90 17.89 -7.47
N ARG A 154 -9.83 18.67 -7.70
CA ARG A 154 -8.77 18.38 -8.67
C ARG A 154 -7.41 18.77 -8.11
N ASN A 155 -6.40 17.99 -8.41
CA ASN A 155 -5.02 18.42 -8.24
C ASN A 155 -4.61 19.24 -9.46
N HIS A 156 -4.35 20.51 -9.25
CA HIS A 156 -3.84 21.41 -10.27
C HIS A 156 -2.34 21.55 -10.18
N LEU A 157 -1.67 21.79 -11.32
CA LEU A 157 -0.22 21.97 -11.39
C LEU A 157 0.14 23.45 -11.51
N TYR A 158 1.06 23.87 -10.66
CA TYR A 158 1.57 25.24 -10.61
C TYR A 158 3.10 25.29 -10.59
N VAL A 159 3.65 26.42 -11.01
CA VAL A 159 5.02 26.84 -10.72
C VAL A 159 4.97 28.04 -9.79
N PHE A 160 5.68 27.95 -8.68
CA PHE A 160 5.82 29.01 -7.69
C PHE A 160 7.21 29.64 -7.76
N GLU A 161 7.27 30.96 -7.75
CA GLU A 161 8.49 31.73 -7.66
C GLU A 161 8.60 32.41 -6.29
N GLU A 162 9.56 31.98 -5.48
CA GLU A 162 9.71 32.44 -4.10
C GLU A 162 9.98 33.93 -4.01
N LYS A 163 10.82 34.48 -4.88
CA LYS A 163 11.19 35.89 -4.86
C LYS A 163 10.01 36.84 -5.09
N SER A 164 9.14 36.50 -6.01
CA SER A 164 7.96 37.31 -6.34
C SER A 164 6.71 36.90 -5.56
N GLN A 165 6.73 35.74 -4.90
CA GLN A 165 5.57 35.09 -4.25
C GLN A 165 4.40 34.86 -5.22
N ILE A 166 4.69 34.55 -6.48
CA ILE A 166 3.70 34.34 -7.54
C ILE A 166 3.65 32.87 -7.92
N SER A 167 2.43 32.34 -8.01
CA SER A 167 2.13 31.02 -8.56
C SER A 167 1.53 31.14 -9.95
N THR A 168 2.13 30.48 -10.93
CA THR A 168 1.63 30.38 -12.31
C THR A 168 1.07 29.01 -12.57
N ALA A 169 -0.17 28.93 -13.03
CA ALA A 169 -0.82 27.65 -13.30
C ALA A 169 -0.37 27.08 -14.65
N LEU A 170 -0.09 25.77 -14.67
CA LEU A 170 0.15 24.98 -15.86
C LEU A 170 -1.07 24.12 -16.23
N PHE A 171 -1.76 23.56 -15.24
CA PHE A 171 -3.06 22.88 -15.40
C PHE A 171 -4.08 23.42 -14.42
N LYS A 172 -5.28 23.71 -14.89
CA LYS A 172 -6.45 24.19 -14.11
C LYS A 172 -7.76 23.65 -14.66
N GLY A 173 -8.85 23.99 -13.98
CA GLY A 173 -10.21 23.63 -14.37
C GLY A 173 -10.47 22.13 -14.17
N ASN A 174 -10.98 21.45 -15.18
CA ASN A 174 -11.33 20.03 -15.09
C ASN A 174 -10.14 19.07 -15.18
N TRP A 175 -8.92 19.58 -15.35
CA TRP A 175 -7.70 18.79 -15.35
C TRP A 175 -7.36 18.31 -13.94
N HIS A 176 -6.99 17.05 -13.84
CA HIS A 176 -6.46 16.43 -12.63
C HIS A 176 -5.07 15.87 -12.92
N VAL A 177 -4.08 16.28 -12.13
CA VAL A 177 -2.69 15.85 -12.25
C VAL A 177 -2.37 14.87 -11.14
N GLU A 178 -1.77 13.72 -11.49
CA GLU A 178 -1.46 12.66 -10.51
C GLU A 178 0.03 12.54 -10.20
N ASN A 179 0.86 12.41 -11.22
CA ASN A 179 2.30 12.30 -11.04
C ASN A 179 2.99 13.63 -11.36
N LEU A 180 4.02 13.97 -10.60
CA LEU A 180 4.86 15.15 -10.83
C LEU A 180 6.30 14.80 -10.56
N THR A 181 7.16 15.01 -11.55
CA THR A 181 8.61 14.93 -11.42
C THR A 181 9.27 16.10 -12.13
N VAL A 182 10.49 16.46 -11.72
CA VAL A 182 11.21 17.62 -12.24
C VAL A 182 12.67 17.25 -12.49
N SER A 183 13.20 17.66 -13.65
CA SER A 183 14.62 17.70 -13.94
C SER A 183 15.08 19.16 -14.09
N ASN A 184 16.36 19.38 -14.37
CA ASN A 184 16.88 20.74 -14.61
C ASN A 184 16.24 21.39 -15.83
N SER A 185 15.86 20.62 -16.86
CA SER A 185 15.36 21.13 -18.14
C SER A 185 13.82 21.10 -18.26
N GLN A 186 13.14 20.22 -17.51
CA GLN A 186 11.72 20.01 -17.70
C GLN A 186 10.96 19.62 -16.42
N ILE A 187 9.66 19.98 -16.41
CA ILE A 187 8.66 19.48 -15.47
C ILE A 187 7.87 18.42 -16.23
N VAL A 188 7.66 17.24 -15.64
CA VAL A 188 6.92 16.15 -16.25
C VAL A 188 5.77 15.74 -15.33
N CYS A 189 4.60 15.49 -15.90
CA CYS A 189 3.44 15.02 -15.14
C CYS A 189 2.56 14.09 -15.96
N SER A 190 1.77 13.26 -15.27
CA SER A 190 0.60 12.61 -15.85
C SER A 190 -0.66 13.39 -15.49
N ALA A 191 -1.59 13.52 -16.43
CA ALA A 191 -2.82 14.28 -16.21
C ALA A 191 -3.97 13.77 -17.08
N GLN A 192 -5.20 14.04 -16.61
CA GLN A 192 -6.45 13.73 -17.30
C GLN A 192 -7.48 14.84 -17.11
N GLU A 193 -8.36 15.01 -18.09
CA GLU A 193 -9.46 15.97 -18.01
C GLU A 193 -10.80 15.23 -17.92
N TYR A 194 -11.64 15.58 -16.95
CA TYR A 194 -12.97 14.99 -16.81
C TYR A 194 -13.94 15.88 -16.02
N THR A 195 -15.25 15.65 -16.27
CA THR A 195 -16.34 16.39 -15.59
C THR A 195 -17.30 15.48 -14.84
N THR A 196 -17.52 14.25 -15.30
CA THR A 196 -18.52 13.34 -14.72
C THR A 196 -17.91 12.02 -14.25
N LYS A 197 -17.22 11.31 -15.13
CA LYS A 197 -16.56 10.04 -14.82
C LYS A 197 -15.05 10.21 -14.96
N LYS A 198 -14.30 9.90 -13.90
CA LYS A 198 -12.83 9.88 -13.97
C LYS A 198 -12.40 8.77 -14.92
N PRO A 199 -11.65 9.06 -16.01
CA PRO A 199 -11.07 8.02 -16.84
C PRO A 199 -9.96 7.28 -16.09
N LEU A 200 -9.65 6.06 -16.49
CA LEU A 200 -8.52 5.30 -15.97
C LEU A 200 -7.20 5.70 -16.64
N THR A 201 -7.31 6.20 -17.87
CA THR A 201 -6.16 6.60 -18.69
C THR A 201 -5.75 8.04 -18.46
N GLN A 202 -4.47 8.33 -18.61
CA GLN A 202 -3.87 9.65 -18.49
C GLN A 202 -2.92 9.95 -19.65
N GLY A 203 -2.82 11.22 -20.01
CA GLY A 203 -1.73 11.70 -20.85
C GLY A 203 -0.47 11.98 -20.05
N VAL A 204 0.68 11.94 -20.71
CA VAL A 204 1.97 12.38 -20.14
C VAL A 204 2.40 13.68 -20.82
N PHE A 205 2.72 14.67 -20.00
CA PHE A 205 3.02 16.03 -20.46
C PHE A 205 4.37 16.48 -19.94
N THR A 206 5.10 17.24 -20.77
CA THR A 206 6.32 17.95 -20.36
C THR A 206 6.15 19.46 -20.50
N PHE A 207 6.83 20.22 -19.65
CA PHE A 207 6.95 21.68 -19.73
C PHE A 207 8.42 22.03 -19.60
N SER A 208 8.94 22.89 -20.50
CA SER A 208 10.30 23.38 -20.31
C SER A 208 10.38 24.26 -19.05
N THR A 209 11.44 24.11 -18.25
CA THR A 209 11.61 24.88 -17.00
C THR A 209 11.83 26.38 -17.25
N GLU A 210 12.26 26.78 -18.44
CA GLU A 210 12.49 28.20 -18.83
C GLU A 210 11.22 28.85 -19.40
N ALA A 211 10.71 28.31 -20.52
CA ALA A 211 9.62 28.94 -21.27
C ALA A 211 8.22 28.46 -20.84
N MET A 212 8.11 27.43 -19.98
CA MET A 212 6.85 26.79 -19.61
C MET A 212 6.04 26.30 -20.83
N GLU A 213 6.73 25.97 -21.92
CA GLU A 213 6.11 25.44 -23.13
C GLU A 213 5.67 24.02 -22.90
N ARG A 214 4.35 23.77 -23.07
CA ARG A 214 3.72 22.46 -22.89
C ARG A 214 3.93 21.60 -24.12
N ARG A 215 4.27 20.34 -23.89
CA ARG A 215 4.26 19.29 -24.91
C ARG A 215 3.54 18.05 -24.35
N GLU A 216 2.66 17.47 -25.13
CA GLU A 216 2.06 16.17 -24.91
C GLU A 216 2.96 15.09 -25.54
N ILE A 217 3.38 14.11 -24.74
CA ILE A 217 4.24 13.00 -25.20
C ILE A 217 3.50 11.68 -25.25
N LEU A 218 2.38 11.58 -24.55
CA LEU A 218 1.39 10.50 -24.62
C LEU A 218 -0.01 11.10 -24.54
N PRO A 219 -0.95 10.74 -25.46
CA PRO A 219 -2.35 11.14 -25.38
C PRO A 219 -3.09 10.60 -24.14
N CYS A 220 -4.16 11.33 -23.74
CA CYS A 220 -4.90 11.01 -22.50
C CYS A 220 -5.75 9.73 -22.53
N ASP A 221 -5.99 9.16 -23.69
CA ASP A 221 -6.92 8.04 -23.92
C ASP A 221 -6.22 6.69 -24.17
N GLU A 222 -4.89 6.65 -24.13
CA GLU A 222 -4.14 5.46 -24.50
C GLU A 222 -3.80 4.55 -23.32
N MET A 223 -3.29 5.10 -22.20
CA MET A 223 -2.72 4.29 -21.13
C MET A 223 -3.12 4.76 -19.75
N ARG A 224 -3.23 3.83 -18.81
CA ARG A 224 -3.17 4.09 -17.37
C ARG A 224 -1.70 4.24 -16.96
N ILE A 225 -1.36 5.35 -16.35
CA ILE A 225 0.01 5.67 -15.94
C ILE A 225 0.17 5.44 -14.44
N GLU A 226 1.20 4.69 -14.03
CA GLU A 226 1.48 4.42 -12.61
C GLU A 226 2.54 5.34 -12.03
N CYS A 227 3.65 5.50 -12.72
CA CYS A 227 4.77 6.32 -12.24
C CYS A 227 5.45 7.04 -13.41
N VAL A 228 6.05 8.21 -13.10
CA VAL A 228 6.83 8.99 -14.07
C VAL A 228 8.12 9.45 -13.40
N VAL A 229 9.25 9.26 -14.06
CA VAL A 229 10.57 9.79 -13.65
C VAL A 229 11.24 10.46 -14.84
N CYS A 230 12.12 11.43 -14.57
CA CYS A 230 12.87 12.09 -15.62
C CYS A 230 14.28 12.46 -15.17
N GLU A 231 15.19 12.49 -16.14
CA GLU A 231 16.53 13.02 -15.99
C GLU A 231 16.90 13.79 -17.26
N GLU A 232 17.34 15.04 -17.10
CA GLU A 232 17.54 15.96 -18.23
C GLU A 232 16.33 15.96 -19.18
N ASP A 233 16.52 15.60 -20.46
CA ASP A 233 15.47 15.56 -21.48
C ASP A 233 14.89 14.15 -21.70
N THR A 234 15.29 13.16 -20.91
CA THR A 234 14.76 11.80 -20.96
C THR A 234 13.62 11.63 -19.95
N VAL A 235 12.50 11.10 -20.40
CA VAL A 235 11.34 10.75 -19.57
C VAL A 235 11.13 9.25 -19.64
N VAL A 236 11.02 8.62 -18.47
CA VAL A 236 10.59 7.22 -18.37
C VAL A 236 9.31 7.17 -17.54
N PHE A 237 8.36 6.38 -17.98
CA PHE A 237 7.12 6.13 -17.24
C PHE A 237 6.71 4.66 -17.33
N THR A 238 5.92 4.23 -16.35
CA THR A 238 5.23 2.94 -16.40
C THR A 238 3.77 3.16 -16.77
N GLY A 239 3.29 2.38 -17.75
CA GLY A 239 1.93 2.50 -18.25
C GLY A 239 1.40 1.20 -18.86
N THR A 240 0.07 1.04 -18.88
CA THR A 240 -0.61 -0.09 -19.50
C THR A 240 -1.83 0.36 -20.28
N ASP A 241 -2.07 -0.28 -21.44
CA ASP A 241 -3.31 -0.11 -22.20
C ASP A 241 -4.46 -0.99 -21.66
N MET A 242 -4.22 -1.77 -20.63
CA MET A 242 -5.18 -2.63 -19.94
C MET A 242 -5.83 -3.71 -20.83
N GLN A 243 -5.19 -4.07 -21.96
CA GLN A 243 -5.80 -5.00 -22.92
C GLN A 243 -5.55 -6.46 -22.60
N ARG A 244 -4.43 -6.80 -21.97
CA ARG A 244 -4.06 -8.19 -21.67
C ARG A 244 -4.80 -8.71 -20.43
N TYR A 245 -4.58 -8.06 -19.28
CA TYR A 245 -5.09 -8.51 -17.97
C TYR A 245 -6.01 -7.48 -17.30
N GLY A 246 -6.44 -6.44 -18.04
CA GLY A 246 -7.41 -5.46 -17.60
C GLY A 246 -6.84 -4.37 -16.69
N ASN A 247 -7.73 -3.79 -15.87
CA ASN A 247 -7.41 -2.59 -15.09
C ASN A 247 -6.26 -2.78 -14.10
N GLU A 248 -6.09 -3.98 -13.58
CA GLU A 248 -5.05 -4.32 -12.60
C GLU A 248 -3.78 -4.92 -13.24
N GLU A 249 -3.63 -4.79 -14.55
CA GLU A 249 -2.44 -5.23 -15.27
C GLU A 249 -1.20 -4.45 -14.83
N ALA A 250 -0.07 -5.15 -14.66
CA ALA A 250 1.21 -4.53 -14.38
C ALA A 250 1.64 -3.63 -15.56
N ALA A 251 2.16 -2.47 -15.25
CA ALA A 251 2.51 -1.46 -16.22
C ALA A 251 3.88 -1.72 -16.85
N ASP A 252 3.94 -1.69 -18.18
CA ASP A 252 5.17 -1.78 -18.97
C ASP A 252 5.98 -0.48 -18.86
N PHE A 253 7.30 -0.57 -19.06
CA PHE A 253 8.17 0.62 -19.09
C PHE A 253 8.24 1.22 -20.49
N TYR A 254 8.13 2.54 -20.54
CA TYR A 254 8.25 3.36 -21.75
C TYR A 254 9.29 4.45 -21.54
N VAL A 255 10.05 4.76 -22.59
CA VAL A 255 11.00 5.87 -22.64
C VAL A 255 10.63 6.85 -23.74
N TRP A 256 10.71 8.13 -23.44
CA TRP A 256 10.56 9.19 -24.41
C TRP A 256 11.79 10.11 -24.38
N THR A 257 12.31 10.43 -25.57
CA THR A 257 13.28 11.50 -25.78
C THR A 257 12.85 12.37 -26.95
N LYS A 258 13.38 13.59 -27.00
CA LYS A 258 13.05 14.54 -28.08
C LYS A 258 13.47 14.04 -29.46
N GLU A 259 14.58 13.29 -29.54
CA GLU A 259 15.13 12.78 -30.80
C GLU A 259 14.45 11.50 -31.27
N GLN A 260 14.08 10.61 -30.36
CA GLN A 260 13.62 9.27 -30.72
C GLN A 260 12.10 9.07 -30.57
N GLY A 261 11.41 10.05 -29.92
CA GLY A 261 9.98 9.91 -29.61
C GLY A 261 9.74 8.85 -28.52
N LEU A 262 8.51 8.38 -28.45
CA LEU A 262 8.05 7.38 -27.48
C LEU A 262 8.38 5.97 -27.95
N LYS A 263 8.94 5.15 -27.05
CA LYS A 263 9.24 3.71 -27.28
C LYS A 263 8.91 2.90 -26.03
N LYS A 264 8.45 1.67 -26.22
CA LYS A 264 8.43 0.67 -25.15
C LYS A 264 9.85 0.24 -24.85
N LEU A 265 10.21 0.23 -23.57
CA LEU A 265 11.54 -0.13 -23.07
C LEU A 265 11.57 -1.57 -22.55
N LEU A 266 10.53 -1.97 -21.79
CA LEU A 266 10.43 -3.30 -21.18
C LEU A 266 8.97 -3.70 -21.02
N ASP A 267 8.63 -4.95 -21.38
CA ASP A 267 7.37 -5.61 -20.98
C ASP A 267 7.51 -6.08 -19.53
N CYS A 268 6.50 -5.82 -18.70
CA CYS A 268 6.52 -6.13 -17.28
C CYS A 268 5.38 -7.09 -16.88
N GLU A 269 5.70 -8.08 -16.06
CA GLU A 269 4.73 -9.02 -15.48
C GLU A 269 4.56 -8.84 -13.97
N HIS A 270 5.17 -7.81 -13.40
CA HIS A 270 5.19 -7.51 -11.97
C HIS A 270 5.05 -6.01 -11.74
N TYR A 271 4.38 -5.62 -10.66
CA TYR A 271 4.33 -4.21 -10.28
C TYR A 271 5.72 -3.66 -9.94
N ALA A 272 5.95 -2.41 -10.36
CA ALA A 272 7.19 -1.67 -10.10
C ALA A 272 7.21 -0.98 -8.72
N TYR A 273 6.52 -1.57 -7.73
CA TYR A 273 6.49 -1.11 -6.33
C TYR A 273 6.31 -2.29 -5.38
N CYS A 274 6.63 -2.10 -4.09
CA CYS A 274 6.50 -3.16 -3.09
C CYS A 274 5.04 -3.42 -2.72
N ASN A 275 4.57 -4.64 -3.00
CA ASN A 275 3.22 -5.11 -2.72
C ASN A 275 3.18 -6.26 -1.68
N ILE A 276 4.26 -6.45 -0.93
CA ILE A 276 4.36 -7.47 0.13
C ILE A 276 3.66 -6.94 1.39
N VAL A 277 2.71 -7.72 1.90
CA VAL A 277 1.82 -7.33 3.01
C VAL A 277 2.53 -7.41 4.36
N THR A 278 2.43 -6.35 5.15
CA THR A 278 2.75 -6.31 6.58
C THR A 278 1.84 -5.29 7.28
N ASP A 279 1.64 -5.44 8.57
CA ASP A 279 0.98 -4.47 9.45
C ASP A 279 1.97 -3.55 10.20
N CYS A 280 3.26 -3.66 9.87
CA CYS A 280 4.37 -2.94 10.53
C CYS A 280 5.07 -1.95 9.60
N HIS A 281 4.34 -1.33 8.67
CA HIS A 281 4.82 -0.26 7.81
C HIS A 281 3.85 0.91 7.78
N VAL A 282 4.35 2.14 7.85
CA VAL A 282 3.56 3.38 7.66
C VAL A 282 4.40 4.44 6.97
N GLY A 283 3.77 5.22 6.12
CA GLY A 283 4.39 6.36 5.44
C GLY A 283 4.62 6.13 3.95
N ALA A 284 5.22 7.13 3.32
CA ALA A 284 5.49 7.11 1.90
C ALA A 284 6.75 6.31 1.57
N SER A 285 6.74 5.64 0.43
CA SER A 285 7.88 4.90 -0.13
C SER A 285 8.15 5.36 -1.55
N THR A 286 9.41 5.36 -1.95
CA THR A 286 9.87 5.60 -3.32
C THR A 286 10.20 4.27 -3.96
N SER A 287 9.50 3.94 -5.03
CA SER A 287 9.66 2.66 -5.73
C SER A 287 10.43 2.77 -7.04
N MET A 288 10.53 3.98 -7.61
CA MET A 288 11.21 4.21 -8.88
C MET A 288 11.96 5.54 -8.87
N LEU A 289 13.21 5.52 -9.32
CA LEU A 289 14.10 6.69 -9.47
C LEU A 289 14.91 6.55 -10.74
N MET A 290 15.37 7.69 -11.29
CA MET A 290 16.25 7.71 -12.46
C MET A 290 17.53 8.49 -12.14
N LYS A 291 18.68 7.93 -12.55
CA LYS A 291 19.99 8.56 -12.41
C LYS A 291 20.99 7.96 -13.40
N ASP A 292 21.80 8.81 -14.00
CA ASP A 292 22.83 8.41 -14.97
C ASP A 292 22.25 7.56 -16.13
N GLN A 293 21.04 7.92 -16.60
CA GLN A 293 20.28 7.19 -17.63
C GLN A 293 19.99 5.73 -17.28
N ILE A 294 19.85 5.42 -16.00
CA ILE A 294 19.42 4.12 -15.48
C ILE A 294 18.17 4.34 -14.62
N VAL A 295 17.16 3.51 -14.82
CA VAL A 295 15.97 3.48 -13.96
C VAL A 295 16.17 2.43 -12.88
N TYR A 296 16.15 2.86 -11.64
CA TYR A 296 16.16 1.99 -10.46
C TYR A 296 14.71 1.79 -10.02
N HIS A 297 14.25 0.55 -9.96
CA HIS A 297 12.87 0.25 -9.59
C HIS A 297 12.77 -0.98 -8.70
N LEU A 298 11.67 -1.05 -7.95
CA LEU A 298 11.32 -2.23 -7.17
C LEU A 298 10.55 -3.23 -8.05
N LYS A 299 10.68 -4.52 -7.72
CA LYS A 299 9.95 -5.59 -8.41
C LYS A 299 9.63 -6.72 -7.44
N ASN A 300 8.38 -7.17 -7.46
CA ASN A 300 7.93 -8.27 -6.62
C ASN A 300 8.19 -9.62 -7.29
N GLU A 301 8.87 -10.54 -6.60
CA GLU A 301 9.18 -11.88 -7.10
C GLU A 301 9.07 -12.92 -5.97
N GLU A 302 8.23 -13.93 -6.14
CA GLU A 302 8.08 -15.07 -5.23
C GLU A 302 7.92 -14.70 -3.74
N GLY A 303 7.15 -13.64 -3.44
CA GLY A 303 6.94 -13.14 -2.09
C GLY A 303 8.10 -12.30 -1.53
N ARG A 304 9.01 -11.85 -2.39
CA ARG A 304 10.08 -10.88 -2.09
C ARG A 304 9.86 -9.61 -2.90
N CYS A 305 10.50 -8.53 -2.50
CA CYS A 305 10.54 -7.28 -3.27
C CYS A 305 12.00 -6.84 -3.42
N LEU A 306 12.50 -6.78 -4.64
CA LEU A 306 13.91 -6.60 -4.96
C LEU A 306 14.13 -5.31 -5.74
N LEU A 307 15.36 -4.77 -5.67
CA LEU A 307 15.79 -3.61 -6.43
C LEU A 307 16.42 -4.05 -7.76
N TYR A 308 15.96 -3.45 -8.85
CA TYR A 308 16.43 -3.64 -10.22
C TYR A 308 16.99 -2.35 -10.81
N ALA A 309 17.85 -2.50 -11.80
CA ALA A 309 18.38 -1.42 -12.63
C ALA A 309 18.05 -1.70 -14.08
N LEU A 310 17.22 -0.86 -14.68
CA LEU A 310 16.81 -0.93 -16.08
C LEU A 310 17.58 0.09 -16.91
N SER A 311 18.35 -0.38 -17.89
CA SER A 311 19.07 0.47 -18.84
C SER A 311 18.17 1.02 -19.95
N MET A 312 18.61 2.06 -20.67
CA MET A 312 17.87 2.59 -21.82
C MET A 312 17.86 1.65 -23.05
N ASP A 313 18.60 0.57 -23.00
CA ASP A 313 18.59 -0.51 -24.01
C ASP A 313 17.63 -1.66 -23.63
N GLY A 314 16.95 -1.57 -22.48
CA GLY A 314 15.97 -2.55 -22.01
C GLY A 314 16.56 -3.71 -21.22
N GLU A 315 17.83 -3.65 -20.82
CA GLU A 315 18.44 -4.66 -19.92
C GLU A 315 18.01 -4.37 -18.47
N ASP A 316 17.33 -5.33 -17.83
CA ASP A 316 16.79 -5.23 -16.46
C ASP A 316 17.53 -6.17 -15.52
N ILE A 317 18.41 -5.65 -14.67
CA ILE A 317 19.33 -6.40 -13.82
C ILE A 317 18.94 -6.31 -12.36
N CYS A 318 18.76 -7.44 -11.68
CA CYS A 318 18.55 -7.50 -10.24
C CYS A 318 19.85 -7.10 -9.50
N LEU A 319 19.76 -5.99 -8.74
CA LEU A 319 20.87 -5.50 -7.92
C LEU A 319 20.93 -6.16 -6.53
N THR A 320 19.81 -6.76 -6.08
CA THR A 320 19.67 -7.23 -4.70
C THR A 320 19.14 -8.66 -4.60
N PRO A 321 19.74 -9.65 -5.29
CA PRO A 321 19.19 -11.02 -5.36
C PRO A 321 19.15 -11.75 -4.01
N LYS A 322 19.87 -11.25 -3.00
CA LYS A 322 19.91 -11.79 -1.63
C LYS A 322 19.04 -11.04 -0.64
N ALA A 323 18.42 -9.93 -1.05
CA ALA A 323 17.47 -9.22 -0.17
C ALA A 323 16.17 -10.01 -0.04
N ASN A 324 15.41 -9.72 1.02
CA ASN A 324 14.07 -10.27 1.19
C ASN A 324 13.03 -9.26 0.69
N VAL A 325 12.77 -8.19 1.43
CA VAL A 325 11.80 -7.18 1.01
C VAL A 325 12.39 -5.78 1.15
N ILE A 326 12.50 -5.07 0.03
CA ILE A 326 12.85 -3.65 -0.05
C ILE A 326 11.57 -2.86 -0.24
N ARG A 327 11.37 -1.82 0.60
CA ARG A 327 10.16 -0.99 0.56
C ARG A 327 10.39 0.41 0.04
N ASP A 328 11.56 0.97 0.27
CA ASP A 328 11.89 2.36 -0.08
C ASP A 328 13.34 2.44 -0.53
N ILE A 329 13.63 3.34 -1.46
CA ILE A 329 14.95 3.52 -2.06
C ILE A 329 15.35 5.00 -2.13
N ALA A 330 16.64 5.28 -1.93
CA ALA A 330 17.21 6.59 -2.19
C ALA A 330 18.62 6.45 -2.76
N LEU A 331 18.87 7.11 -3.91
CA LEU A 331 20.14 6.96 -4.63
C LEU A 331 21.23 7.80 -4.00
N ALA A 332 22.36 7.19 -3.71
CA ALA A 332 23.59 7.82 -3.27
C ALA A 332 24.52 8.15 -4.45
N LYS A 333 25.66 8.77 -4.16
CA LYS A 333 26.69 9.02 -5.20
C LYS A 333 27.26 7.72 -5.76
N GLN A 334 27.48 6.74 -4.88
CA GLN A 334 27.99 5.43 -5.22
C GLN A 334 27.21 4.37 -4.45
N GLY A 335 26.10 3.87 -5.02
CA GLY A 335 25.23 2.91 -4.37
C GLY A 335 23.85 3.47 -4.06
N CYS A 336 23.13 2.77 -3.19
CA CYS A 336 21.73 3.06 -2.87
C CYS A 336 21.47 2.83 -1.38
N TYR A 337 20.70 3.72 -0.76
CA TYR A 337 20.07 3.45 0.52
C TYR A 337 18.76 2.71 0.27
N THR A 338 18.52 1.67 1.06
CA THR A 338 17.31 0.86 0.99
C THR A 338 16.68 0.72 2.36
N LEU A 339 15.36 0.75 2.42
CA LEU A 339 14.59 0.36 3.61
C LEU A 339 14.19 -1.09 3.42
N GLU A 340 14.65 -1.98 4.29
CA GLU A 340 14.52 -3.42 4.11
C GLU A 340 13.93 -4.12 5.33
N MET A 341 13.16 -5.16 5.04
CA MET A 341 12.76 -6.18 6.00
C MET A 341 13.53 -7.47 5.69
N GLU A 342 14.45 -7.86 6.56
CA GLU A 342 15.05 -9.20 6.52
C GLU A 342 13.99 -10.26 6.84
N GLU A 343 14.33 -11.53 6.70
CA GLU A 343 13.40 -12.62 7.03
C GLU A 343 12.88 -12.50 8.46
N ASN A 344 11.55 -12.44 8.59
CA ASN A 344 10.85 -12.31 9.87
C ASN A 344 11.38 -11.19 10.78
N ALA A 345 11.87 -10.10 10.19
CA ALA A 345 12.38 -8.94 10.90
C ALA A 345 11.63 -7.67 10.53
N LEU A 346 11.75 -6.65 11.38
CA LEU A 346 11.21 -5.31 11.17
C LEU A 346 12.14 -4.48 10.28
N GLU A 347 11.63 -3.34 9.80
CA GLU A 347 12.34 -2.46 8.89
C GLU A 347 13.61 -1.86 9.51
N GLU A 348 14.69 -1.87 8.71
CA GLU A 348 15.95 -1.17 8.98
C GLU A 348 16.51 -0.57 7.68
N ILE A 349 17.37 0.42 7.82
CA ILE A 349 18.01 1.08 6.68
C ILE A 349 19.35 0.41 6.37
N TYR A 350 19.59 0.16 5.10
CA TYR A 350 20.84 -0.41 4.59
C TYR A 350 21.47 0.53 3.55
N PHE A 351 22.77 0.41 3.42
CA PHE A 351 23.51 0.96 2.29
C PHE A 351 24.05 -0.18 1.44
N ARG A 352 23.79 -0.12 0.14
CA ARG A 352 24.20 -1.11 -0.84
C ARG A 352 25.10 -0.49 -1.89
N LYS A 353 26.25 -1.14 -2.15
CA LYS A 353 27.20 -0.74 -3.18
C LYS A 353 27.77 -2.00 -3.81
N SER A 354 27.46 -2.27 -5.07
CA SER A 354 27.81 -3.53 -5.74
C SER A 354 27.34 -4.73 -4.88
N ASP A 355 28.25 -5.64 -4.52
CA ASP A 355 27.96 -6.81 -3.68
C ASP A 355 28.01 -6.52 -2.16
N GLU A 356 28.41 -5.31 -1.77
CA GLU A 356 28.49 -4.91 -0.36
C GLU A 356 27.14 -4.43 0.15
N CYS A 357 26.73 -4.94 1.31
CA CYS A 357 25.50 -4.55 2.01
C CYS A 357 25.85 -4.25 3.47
N GLN A 358 25.60 -3.02 3.90
CA GLN A 358 25.82 -2.56 5.26
C GLN A 358 24.50 -2.14 5.91
N LYS A 359 24.12 -2.77 7.02
CA LYS A 359 23.01 -2.33 7.86
C LYS A 359 23.42 -1.05 8.60
N LEU A 360 22.66 0.04 8.43
CA LEU A 360 22.95 1.35 9.02
C LEU A 360 22.14 1.65 10.26
N THR A 361 21.00 0.99 10.46
CA THR A 361 20.15 1.19 11.64
C THR A 361 19.84 -0.13 12.33
N ILE A 362 19.51 -0.04 13.63
CA ILE A 362 19.16 -1.17 14.48
C ILE A 362 18.02 -0.82 15.43
N TRP A 363 17.04 -0.05 14.94
CA TRP A 363 15.93 0.48 15.73
C TRP A 363 15.14 -0.60 16.48
N ASN A 364 14.88 -1.70 15.82
CA ASN A 364 14.04 -2.77 16.35
C ASN A 364 14.84 -3.95 16.94
N ALA A 365 16.17 -3.84 17.03
CA ALA A 365 17.02 -4.94 17.47
C ALA A 365 16.74 -5.36 18.92
N GLU A 366 16.53 -4.41 19.84
CA GLU A 366 16.21 -4.70 21.24
C GLU A 366 14.87 -5.43 21.37
N TYR A 367 13.85 -4.99 20.62
CA TYR A 367 12.56 -5.65 20.59
C TYR A 367 12.69 -7.12 20.15
N LEU A 368 13.34 -7.38 19.02
CA LEU A 368 13.54 -8.73 18.48
C LEU A 368 14.42 -9.63 19.36
N GLN A 369 15.35 -9.04 20.12
CA GLN A 369 16.18 -9.78 21.09
C GLN A 369 15.40 -10.17 22.35
N THR A 370 14.49 -9.32 22.81
CA THR A 370 13.75 -9.50 24.06
C THR A 370 12.44 -10.27 23.91
N HIS A 371 11.89 -10.38 22.70
CA HIS A 371 10.65 -11.09 22.41
C HIS A 371 10.90 -12.40 21.64
N THR A 372 10.02 -13.38 21.85
CA THR A 372 10.05 -14.65 21.12
C THR A 372 9.22 -14.49 19.84
N CYS A 373 9.92 -14.38 18.69
CA CYS A 373 9.28 -14.36 17.37
C CYS A 373 9.17 -15.78 16.84
N ALA A 374 7.96 -16.20 16.50
CA ALA A 374 7.71 -17.45 15.80
C ALA A 374 8.35 -17.41 14.41
N GLN A 375 9.07 -18.47 14.03
CA GLN A 375 9.72 -18.54 12.73
C GLN A 375 8.80 -19.18 11.71
N PRO A 376 8.60 -18.59 10.51
CA PRO A 376 7.82 -19.20 9.44
C PRO A 376 8.50 -20.47 8.94
N LYS A 377 7.76 -21.56 8.91
CA LYS A 377 8.16 -22.80 8.25
C LYS A 377 7.45 -22.88 6.92
N GLU A 378 8.19 -23.08 5.83
CA GLU A 378 7.62 -23.26 4.50
C GLU A 378 6.88 -24.59 4.40
N VAL A 379 5.73 -24.57 3.74
CA VAL A 379 4.90 -25.73 3.38
C VAL A 379 4.64 -25.69 1.89
N LEU A 380 5.04 -26.74 1.17
CA LEU A 380 4.73 -26.89 -0.26
C LEU A 380 3.43 -27.64 -0.43
N TYR A 381 2.58 -27.17 -1.32
CA TYR A 381 1.34 -27.86 -1.66
C TYR A 381 1.11 -27.92 -3.18
N THR A 382 0.27 -28.81 -3.61
CA THR A 382 -0.09 -28.96 -5.02
C THR A 382 -1.50 -28.46 -5.23
N ASN A 383 -1.68 -27.44 -6.09
CA ASN A 383 -3.00 -26.98 -6.48
C ASN A 383 -3.68 -27.97 -7.45
N ARG A 384 -4.97 -27.75 -7.75
CA ARG A 384 -5.74 -28.65 -8.64
C ARG A 384 -5.16 -28.75 -10.06
N ASP A 385 -4.50 -27.71 -10.55
CA ASP A 385 -3.85 -27.71 -11.87
C ASP A 385 -2.47 -28.38 -11.85
N LYS A 386 -2.12 -29.03 -10.72
CA LYS A 386 -0.84 -29.73 -10.47
C LYS A 386 0.37 -28.82 -10.44
N GLY A 387 0.18 -27.52 -10.25
CA GLY A 387 1.24 -26.57 -9.95
C GLY A 387 1.68 -26.70 -8.50
N THR A 388 3.00 -26.71 -8.24
CA THR A 388 3.55 -26.64 -6.89
C THR A 388 3.51 -25.19 -6.43
N GLN A 389 2.90 -24.96 -5.27
CA GLN A 389 2.79 -23.67 -4.61
C GLN A 389 3.43 -23.74 -3.22
N LYS A 390 3.71 -22.59 -2.64
CA LYS A 390 4.23 -22.48 -1.29
C LYS A 390 3.36 -21.61 -0.38
N GLY A 391 3.34 -21.96 0.88
CA GLY A 391 2.82 -21.16 1.97
C GLY A 391 3.69 -21.32 3.19
N TRP A 392 3.27 -20.77 4.29
CA TRP A 392 4.02 -20.78 5.54
C TRP A 392 3.12 -21.13 6.71
N ILE A 393 3.73 -21.66 7.76
CA ILE A 393 3.11 -21.86 9.06
C ILE A 393 4.00 -21.31 10.17
N LEU A 394 3.44 -20.50 11.05
CA LEU A 394 4.03 -20.06 12.31
C LEU A 394 3.58 -21.01 13.41
N TYR A 395 4.54 -21.64 14.09
CA TYR A 395 4.27 -22.45 15.28
C TYR A 395 4.12 -21.56 16.51
N PRO A 396 3.36 -21.98 17.53
CA PRO A 396 3.31 -21.25 18.79
C PRO A 396 4.69 -20.96 19.36
N ALA A 397 4.86 -19.77 19.95
CA ALA A 397 6.15 -19.35 20.53
C ALA A 397 6.65 -20.31 21.63
N ASP A 398 5.73 -21.01 22.29
CA ASP A 398 5.97 -22.03 23.31
C ASP A 398 5.50 -23.42 22.87
N TYR A 399 5.81 -23.78 21.62
CA TYR A 399 5.49 -25.06 21.06
C TYR A 399 6.06 -26.23 21.87
N GLU A 400 5.20 -27.20 22.17
CA GLU A 400 5.54 -28.44 22.87
C GLU A 400 5.19 -29.64 21.99
N GLU A 401 6.13 -30.54 21.79
CA GLU A 401 5.91 -31.77 21.01
C GLU A 401 4.83 -32.65 21.66
N GLY A 402 3.92 -33.19 20.83
CA GLY A 402 2.82 -34.02 21.28
C GLY A 402 1.56 -33.27 21.74
N LYS A 403 1.61 -31.95 21.86
CA LYS A 403 0.44 -31.11 22.10
C LYS A 403 -0.24 -30.73 20.80
N ARG A 404 -1.58 -30.59 20.82
CA ARG A 404 -2.36 -30.12 19.67
C ARG A 404 -2.79 -28.68 19.88
N TYR A 405 -2.70 -27.89 18.80
CA TYR A 405 -2.94 -26.45 18.81
C TYR A 405 -4.05 -26.06 17.83
N PRO A 406 -4.89 -25.09 18.16
CA PRO A 406 -5.83 -24.52 17.20
C PRO A 406 -5.09 -23.81 16.06
N GLY A 407 -5.69 -23.77 14.87
CA GLY A 407 -5.09 -23.13 13.69
C GLY A 407 -5.87 -21.94 13.18
N LEU A 408 -5.17 -20.98 12.60
CA LEU A 408 -5.76 -19.81 11.95
C LEU A 408 -5.22 -19.69 10.51
N LEU A 409 -6.13 -19.82 9.53
CA LEU A 409 -5.83 -19.47 8.14
C LEU A 409 -5.94 -17.95 7.98
N SER A 410 -4.83 -17.29 7.67
CA SER A 410 -4.78 -15.85 7.39
C SER A 410 -4.73 -15.61 5.88
N ILE A 411 -5.61 -14.71 5.38
CA ILE A 411 -5.76 -14.42 3.95
C ILE A 411 -5.49 -12.93 3.72
N HIS A 412 -4.53 -12.61 2.82
CA HIS A 412 -4.19 -11.22 2.51
C HIS A 412 -5.27 -10.51 1.69
N GLY A 413 -5.18 -9.19 1.61
CA GLY A 413 -6.00 -8.34 0.75
C GLY A 413 -5.47 -8.27 -0.69
N GLY A 414 -6.07 -7.43 -1.50
CA GLY A 414 -5.73 -7.23 -2.91
C GLY A 414 -6.91 -7.60 -3.81
N PRO A 415 -6.90 -8.71 -4.57
CA PRO A 415 -6.07 -9.94 -4.45
C PRO A 415 -4.60 -9.79 -4.88
N ARG A 416 -4.26 -8.86 -5.75
CA ARG A 416 -2.91 -8.61 -6.28
C ARG A 416 -1.97 -7.98 -5.25
N CYS A 417 -1.90 -8.58 -4.06
CA CYS A 417 -0.85 -8.43 -3.06
C CYS A 417 -0.17 -9.78 -2.85
N ALA A 418 0.87 -9.84 -2.02
CA ALA A 418 1.47 -11.11 -1.64
C ALA A 418 1.93 -11.12 -0.18
N PHE A 419 1.83 -12.27 0.47
CA PHE A 419 2.60 -12.54 1.67
C PHE A 419 4.05 -12.85 1.31
N GLY A 420 4.96 -12.42 2.17
CA GLY A 420 6.36 -12.80 2.15
C GLY A 420 6.81 -13.30 3.53
N ASN A 421 8.07 -13.67 3.63
CA ASN A 421 8.69 -13.99 4.91
C ASN A 421 9.11 -12.70 5.63
N VAL A 422 8.13 -11.89 6.04
CA VAL A 422 8.32 -10.63 6.76
C VAL A 422 7.66 -10.68 8.13
N PHE A 423 8.10 -9.83 9.04
CA PHE A 423 7.44 -9.68 10.33
C PHE A 423 6.02 -9.11 10.13
N ASN A 424 5.04 -9.77 10.74
CA ASN A 424 3.66 -9.30 10.84
C ASN A 424 3.21 -9.41 12.29
N HIS A 425 2.91 -8.29 12.92
CA HIS A 425 2.62 -8.26 14.35
C HIS A 425 1.37 -9.06 14.72
N GLU A 426 0.29 -8.97 13.93
CA GLU A 426 -0.95 -9.72 14.15
C GLU A 426 -0.68 -11.23 14.16
N MET A 427 0.03 -11.74 13.17
CA MET A 427 0.36 -13.17 13.08
C MET A 427 1.26 -13.63 14.23
N GLN A 428 2.26 -12.83 14.60
CA GLN A 428 3.17 -13.10 15.71
C GLN A 428 2.45 -13.09 17.07
N MET A 429 1.49 -12.17 17.23
CA MET A 429 0.64 -12.13 18.43
C MET A 429 -0.20 -13.41 18.56
N PHE A 430 -0.87 -13.85 17.50
CA PHE A 430 -1.63 -15.10 17.53
C PHE A 430 -0.74 -16.33 17.78
N ALA A 431 0.44 -16.38 17.18
CA ALA A 431 1.41 -17.44 17.47
C ALA A 431 1.84 -17.41 18.97
N SER A 432 2.04 -16.23 19.55
CA SER A 432 2.34 -16.06 20.98
C SER A 432 1.16 -16.43 21.90
N MET A 433 -0.06 -16.36 21.41
CA MET A 433 -1.27 -16.80 22.13
C MET A 433 -1.48 -18.32 22.05
N GLY A 434 -0.66 -19.05 21.29
CA GLY A 434 -0.75 -20.51 21.17
C GLY A 434 -1.54 -21.01 19.97
N TYR A 435 -1.71 -20.19 18.95
CA TYR A 435 -2.25 -20.61 17.65
C TYR A 435 -1.15 -21.02 16.68
N MET A 436 -1.45 -21.96 15.80
CA MET A 436 -0.70 -22.16 14.57
C MET A 436 -1.29 -21.24 13.50
N VAL A 437 -0.53 -20.25 13.03
CA VAL A 437 -0.99 -19.32 11.99
C VAL A 437 -0.40 -19.75 10.65
N PHE A 438 -1.24 -20.04 9.68
CA PHE A 438 -0.80 -20.49 8.36
C PHE A 438 -1.38 -19.62 7.25
N TYR A 439 -0.58 -19.38 6.21
CA TYR A 439 -0.90 -18.44 5.15
C TYR A 439 -0.17 -18.78 3.85
N THR A 440 -0.76 -18.44 2.73
CA THR A 440 -0.21 -18.70 1.39
C THR A 440 -0.64 -17.59 0.43
N ASN A 441 -0.06 -17.60 -0.77
CA ASN A 441 -0.43 -16.76 -1.89
C ASN A 441 -1.23 -17.60 -2.89
N PRO A 442 -2.58 -17.59 -2.85
CA PRO A 442 -3.39 -18.28 -3.85
C PRO A 442 -3.28 -17.61 -5.21
N ARG A 443 -3.73 -18.30 -6.28
CA ARG A 443 -3.92 -17.64 -7.58
C ARG A 443 -4.75 -16.36 -7.41
N GLY A 444 -4.34 -15.28 -8.08
CA GLY A 444 -4.81 -13.92 -7.84
C GLY A 444 -3.77 -13.06 -7.14
N SER A 445 -2.79 -13.66 -6.44
CA SER A 445 -1.72 -12.93 -5.77
C SER A 445 -0.68 -12.39 -6.76
N ASP A 446 -0.05 -11.26 -6.41
CA ASP A 446 1.13 -10.71 -7.09
C ASP A 446 2.38 -11.58 -6.83
N SER A 447 3.49 -11.25 -7.43
CA SER A 447 4.81 -11.88 -7.32
C SER A 447 5.05 -13.14 -8.15
N PHE A 448 4.06 -13.63 -8.88
CA PHE A 448 4.14 -14.90 -9.65
C PHE A 448 3.80 -14.70 -11.14
N GLY A 449 3.79 -13.47 -11.62
CA GLY A 449 3.46 -13.07 -12.99
C GLY A 449 1.96 -12.85 -13.22
N GLU A 450 1.65 -12.24 -14.34
CA GLU A 450 0.30 -11.76 -14.69
C GLU A 450 -0.73 -12.89 -14.85
N GLU A 451 -0.34 -14.01 -15.46
CA GLU A 451 -1.24 -15.14 -15.63
C GLU A 451 -1.69 -15.74 -14.28
N TYR A 452 -0.78 -15.77 -13.29
CA TYR A 452 -1.08 -16.22 -11.94
C TYR A 452 -2.00 -15.23 -11.20
N ALA A 453 -1.80 -13.94 -11.42
CA ALA A 453 -2.54 -12.86 -10.77
C ALA A 453 -3.95 -12.64 -11.37
N ASP A 454 -4.25 -13.20 -12.56
CA ASP A 454 -5.54 -12.97 -13.25
C ASP A 454 -6.69 -13.81 -12.69
N LEU A 455 -7.47 -13.19 -11.80
CA LEU A 455 -8.71 -13.76 -11.25
C LEU A 455 -9.98 -13.29 -11.97
N ARG A 456 -9.92 -12.50 -13.02
CA ARG A 456 -11.10 -11.92 -13.66
C ARG A 456 -12.14 -12.99 -14.03
N GLY A 457 -13.34 -12.86 -13.48
CA GLY A 457 -14.46 -13.81 -13.62
C GLY A 457 -14.29 -15.13 -12.86
N LYS A 458 -13.29 -15.27 -11.98
CA LYS A 458 -12.95 -16.52 -11.28
C LYS A 458 -12.94 -16.39 -9.75
N TYR A 459 -13.33 -15.25 -9.19
CA TYR A 459 -13.39 -15.02 -7.74
C TYR A 459 -14.21 -16.09 -7.02
N GLY A 460 -13.69 -16.60 -5.92
CA GLY A 460 -14.32 -17.68 -5.15
C GLY A 460 -14.26 -19.05 -5.81
N THR A 461 -13.43 -19.24 -6.84
CA THR A 461 -13.27 -20.53 -7.52
C THR A 461 -11.84 -21.06 -7.36
N ILE A 462 -10.92 -20.71 -8.25
CA ILE A 462 -9.55 -21.23 -8.24
C ILE A 462 -8.74 -20.76 -7.02
N ASP A 463 -8.98 -19.54 -6.57
CA ASP A 463 -8.40 -18.93 -5.37
C ASP A 463 -8.89 -19.65 -4.08
N TYR A 464 -10.19 -19.94 -3.98
CA TYR A 464 -10.76 -20.75 -2.91
C TYR A 464 -10.18 -22.18 -2.92
N GLU A 465 -10.09 -22.80 -4.10
CA GLU A 465 -9.55 -24.14 -4.25
C GLU A 465 -8.10 -24.24 -3.77
N ASP A 466 -7.26 -23.21 -4.10
CA ASP A 466 -5.88 -23.15 -3.67
C ASP A 466 -5.76 -23.03 -2.14
N LEU A 467 -6.60 -22.19 -1.50
CA LEU A 467 -6.64 -22.05 -0.04
C LEU A 467 -7.07 -23.34 0.66
N MET A 468 -8.03 -24.08 0.08
CA MET A 468 -8.46 -25.36 0.65
C MET A 468 -7.41 -26.45 0.47
N ALA A 469 -6.75 -26.52 -0.69
CA ALA A 469 -5.65 -27.45 -0.93
C ALA A 469 -4.46 -27.17 0.02
N PHE A 470 -4.11 -25.91 0.21
CA PHE A 470 -3.09 -25.51 1.20
C PHE A 470 -3.49 -25.91 2.63
N THR A 471 -4.74 -25.67 3.01
CA THR A 471 -5.24 -26.07 4.34
C THR A 471 -5.16 -27.58 4.54
N ASP A 472 -5.49 -28.39 3.53
CA ASP A 472 -5.36 -29.85 3.57
C ASP A 472 -3.93 -30.31 3.78
N GLU A 473 -2.98 -29.70 3.04
CA GLU A 473 -1.55 -30.02 3.16
C GLU A 473 -1.00 -29.66 4.54
N VAL A 474 -1.36 -28.46 5.06
CA VAL A 474 -0.92 -28.04 6.40
C VAL A 474 -1.43 -29.00 7.47
N ILE A 475 -2.68 -29.49 7.39
CA ILE A 475 -3.23 -30.48 8.33
C ILE A 475 -2.48 -31.80 8.22
N GLN A 476 -2.18 -32.25 6.99
CA GLN A 476 -1.50 -33.51 6.75
C GLN A 476 -0.05 -33.48 7.25
N GLU A 477 0.69 -32.41 6.96
CA GLU A 477 2.10 -32.29 7.34
C GLU A 477 2.34 -31.85 8.79
N THR A 478 1.30 -31.35 9.47
CA THR A 478 1.42 -30.78 10.82
C THR A 478 0.50 -31.53 11.82
N PRO A 479 0.90 -32.71 12.32
CA PRO A 479 0.07 -33.48 13.27
C PRO A 479 -0.29 -32.74 14.56
N ALA A 480 0.49 -31.72 14.92
CA ALA A 480 0.22 -30.86 16.07
C ALA A 480 -0.90 -29.83 15.81
N LEU A 481 -1.32 -29.62 14.56
CA LEU A 481 -2.49 -28.80 14.24
C LEU A 481 -3.77 -29.58 14.54
N ASP A 482 -4.68 -28.94 15.26
CA ASP A 482 -5.99 -29.52 15.55
C ASP A 482 -7.01 -29.14 14.48
N SER A 483 -7.29 -30.07 13.56
CA SER A 483 -8.23 -29.87 12.46
C SER A 483 -9.67 -29.58 12.90
N GLU A 484 -10.03 -29.90 14.15
CA GLU A 484 -11.36 -29.62 14.72
C GLU A 484 -11.44 -28.19 15.33
N ARG A 485 -10.32 -27.48 15.41
CA ARG A 485 -10.23 -26.14 15.99
C ARG A 485 -9.55 -25.15 15.02
N LEU A 486 -10.14 -25.00 13.82
CA LEU A 486 -9.65 -24.10 12.79
C LEU A 486 -10.47 -22.81 12.77
N GLY A 487 -9.79 -21.68 12.66
CA GLY A 487 -10.38 -20.38 12.37
C GLY A 487 -9.87 -19.82 11.03
N VAL A 488 -10.61 -18.89 10.45
CA VAL A 488 -10.24 -18.18 9.22
C VAL A 488 -10.38 -16.68 9.41
N LEU A 489 -9.42 -15.91 8.91
CA LEU A 489 -9.46 -14.44 8.96
C LEU A 489 -8.82 -13.79 7.72
N GLY A 490 -9.31 -12.61 7.42
CA GLY A 490 -8.74 -11.78 6.35
C GLY A 490 -9.42 -10.42 6.26
N GLY A 491 -8.78 -9.52 5.53
CA GLY A 491 -9.30 -8.17 5.30
C GLY A 491 -9.34 -7.80 3.81
N SER A 492 -10.31 -6.95 3.41
CA SER A 492 -10.49 -6.56 2.00
C SER A 492 -10.85 -7.79 1.15
N TYR A 493 -10.10 -8.09 0.09
CA TYR A 493 -10.24 -9.36 -0.62
C TYR A 493 -10.15 -10.58 0.35
N GLY A 494 -9.23 -10.56 1.33
CA GLY A 494 -9.17 -11.62 2.35
C GLY A 494 -10.43 -11.70 3.20
N GLY A 495 -11.12 -10.58 3.43
CA GLY A 495 -12.44 -10.53 4.07
C GLY A 495 -13.56 -11.08 3.18
N PHE A 496 -13.55 -10.74 1.88
CA PHE A 496 -14.40 -11.36 0.87
C PHE A 496 -14.22 -12.90 0.88
N MET A 497 -12.98 -13.35 0.81
CA MET A 497 -12.67 -14.78 0.80
C MET A 497 -13.01 -15.46 2.13
N THR A 498 -12.89 -14.79 3.27
CA THR A 498 -13.39 -15.28 4.57
C THR A 498 -14.90 -15.47 4.53
N ASN A 499 -15.67 -14.48 4.04
CA ASN A 499 -17.10 -14.59 3.82
C ASN A 499 -17.44 -15.73 2.86
N TRP A 500 -16.68 -15.87 1.76
CA TRP A 500 -16.89 -16.94 0.79
C TRP A 500 -16.66 -18.31 1.39
N ILE A 501 -15.56 -18.54 2.08
CA ILE A 501 -15.20 -19.82 2.69
C ILE A 501 -16.29 -20.30 3.64
N ILE A 502 -16.81 -19.46 4.53
CA ILE A 502 -17.84 -19.87 5.49
C ILE A 502 -19.19 -20.20 4.85
N THR A 503 -19.42 -19.75 3.60
CA THR A 503 -20.60 -20.17 2.82
C THR A 503 -20.41 -21.52 2.13
N GLN A 504 -19.16 -21.97 1.94
CA GLN A 504 -18.83 -23.18 1.17
C GLN A 504 -18.49 -24.39 2.05
N THR A 505 -18.08 -24.18 3.30
CA THR A 505 -17.62 -25.26 4.19
C THR A 505 -17.83 -24.95 5.67
N GLU A 506 -18.10 -25.98 6.49
CA GLU A 506 -18.19 -25.89 7.95
C GLU A 506 -16.87 -26.27 8.66
N ARG A 507 -15.76 -26.37 7.91
CA ARG A 507 -14.44 -26.75 8.41
C ARG A 507 -13.93 -25.80 9.49
N PHE A 508 -14.16 -24.50 9.30
CA PHE A 508 -13.73 -23.46 10.22
C PHE A 508 -14.79 -23.22 11.30
N LYS A 509 -14.35 -23.21 12.58
CA LYS A 509 -15.24 -23.10 13.74
C LYS A 509 -15.43 -21.66 14.20
N ALA A 510 -14.63 -20.75 13.69
CA ALA A 510 -14.77 -19.30 13.89
C ALA A 510 -14.19 -18.55 12.70
N ALA A 511 -14.77 -17.40 12.38
CA ALA A 511 -14.29 -16.51 11.33
C ALA A 511 -14.17 -15.07 11.83
N ALA A 512 -13.19 -14.32 11.26
CA ALA A 512 -13.07 -12.88 11.45
C ALA A 512 -12.96 -12.18 10.09
N SER A 513 -14.05 -11.62 9.62
CA SER A 513 -14.18 -10.91 8.35
C SER A 513 -13.98 -9.41 8.57
N GLN A 514 -12.93 -8.84 7.95
CA GLN A 514 -12.56 -7.45 8.18
C GLN A 514 -12.69 -6.65 6.88
N ARG A 515 -13.28 -5.43 6.93
CA ARG A 515 -13.37 -4.51 5.76
C ARG A 515 -13.63 -5.27 4.46
N SER A 516 -14.66 -6.10 4.47
CA SER A 516 -14.89 -7.13 3.46
C SER A 516 -15.94 -6.71 2.43
N VAL A 517 -15.89 -7.33 1.26
CA VAL A 517 -16.99 -7.32 0.29
C VAL A 517 -17.90 -8.52 0.54
N ALA A 518 -19.21 -8.30 0.50
CA ALA A 518 -20.23 -9.35 0.59
C ALA A 518 -21.12 -9.43 -0.66
N ASN A 519 -21.27 -8.31 -1.37
CA ASN A 519 -22.19 -8.17 -2.49
C ASN A 519 -21.61 -7.25 -3.57
N TRP A 520 -21.04 -7.82 -4.61
CA TRP A 520 -20.45 -7.10 -5.73
C TRP A 520 -21.43 -6.17 -6.48
N ILE A 521 -22.77 -6.34 -6.29
CA ILE A 521 -23.77 -5.43 -6.88
C ILE A 521 -23.77 -4.09 -6.15
N SER A 522 -23.74 -4.10 -4.80
CA SER A 522 -23.70 -2.87 -4.01
C SER A 522 -22.31 -2.24 -4.01
N ASP A 523 -21.26 -3.05 -3.99
CA ASP A 523 -19.88 -2.58 -4.06
C ASP A 523 -19.64 -1.74 -5.32
N PHE A 524 -20.09 -2.22 -6.48
CA PHE A 524 -20.07 -1.46 -7.75
C PHE A 524 -20.59 -0.03 -7.63
N GLY A 525 -21.66 0.19 -6.85
CA GLY A 525 -22.32 1.49 -6.75
C GLY A 525 -21.89 2.36 -5.60
N THR A 526 -21.16 1.80 -4.62
CA THR A 526 -20.82 2.49 -3.37
C THR A 526 -19.32 2.50 -3.05
N SER A 527 -18.52 1.63 -3.66
CA SER A 527 -17.06 1.67 -3.54
C SER A 527 -16.44 2.81 -4.34
N CYS A 528 -15.37 3.41 -3.84
CA CYS A 528 -14.62 4.44 -4.56
C CYS A 528 -13.95 3.88 -5.84
N ILE A 529 -13.67 2.59 -5.88
CA ILE A 529 -13.10 1.89 -7.03
C ILE A 529 -14.14 1.05 -7.80
N GLY A 530 -15.32 0.79 -7.21
CA GLY A 530 -16.32 -0.17 -7.72
C GLY A 530 -16.75 0.04 -9.17
N TYR A 531 -16.86 1.31 -9.60
CA TYR A 531 -17.26 1.63 -10.98
C TYR A 531 -16.27 1.15 -12.06
N SER A 532 -15.03 0.89 -11.70
CA SER A 532 -13.94 0.45 -12.59
C SER A 532 -13.43 -0.95 -12.24
N PHE A 533 -13.19 -1.23 -10.96
CA PHE A 533 -12.68 -2.50 -10.47
C PHE A 533 -13.68 -3.63 -10.68
N ASP A 534 -14.92 -3.50 -10.20
CA ASP A 534 -15.90 -4.59 -10.25
C ASP A 534 -16.24 -5.04 -11.67
N PRO A 535 -16.48 -4.15 -12.65
CA PRO A 535 -16.70 -4.58 -14.04
C PRO A 535 -15.52 -5.33 -14.64
N ASN A 536 -14.31 -4.94 -14.29
CA ASN A 536 -13.09 -5.62 -14.71
C ASN A 536 -13.00 -7.01 -14.08
N GLU A 537 -13.14 -7.10 -12.76
CA GLU A 537 -12.96 -8.35 -12.02
C GLU A 537 -14.11 -9.34 -12.25
N MET A 538 -15.36 -8.86 -12.31
CA MET A 538 -16.54 -9.70 -12.57
C MET A 538 -16.75 -9.99 -14.07
N GLN A 539 -16.01 -9.33 -14.96
CA GLN A 539 -16.17 -9.42 -16.43
C GLN A 539 -17.62 -9.17 -16.88
N THR A 540 -18.33 -8.31 -16.17
CA THR A 540 -19.70 -7.89 -16.46
C THR A 540 -20.09 -6.66 -15.62
N THR A 541 -21.28 -6.11 -15.87
CA THR A 541 -21.86 -5.02 -15.06
C THR A 541 -23.22 -5.44 -14.52
N PRO A 542 -23.75 -4.78 -13.47
CA PRO A 542 -25.09 -5.10 -12.92
C PRO A 542 -26.23 -5.05 -13.97
N TRP A 543 -26.08 -4.23 -15.00
CA TRP A 543 -27.09 -4.13 -16.08
C TRP A 543 -26.95 -5.20 -17.15
N LYS A 544 -25.73 -5.74 -17.35
CA LYS A 544 -25.45 -6.76 -18.38
C LYS A 544 -25.77 -8.17 -17.90
N ASP A 545 -25.33 -8.54 -16.69
CA ASP A 545 -25.60 -9.85 -16.10
C ASP A 545 -25.51 -9.79 -14.55
N VAL A 546 -26.59 -9.32 -13.94
CA VAL A 546 -26.69 -9.23 -12.48
C VAL A 546 -26.58 -10.60 -11.79
N MET A 547 -27.05 -11.69 -12.44
CA MET A 547 -27.03 -13.01 -11.86
C MET A 547 -25.60 -13.60 -11.81
N LYS A 548 -24.74 -13.27 -12.75
CA LYS A 548 -23.32 -13.61 -12.68
C LYS A 548 -22.67 -12.98 -11.45
N ILE A 549 -22.91 -11.68 -11.24
CA ILE A 549 -22.38 -10.92 -10.11
C ILE A 549 -22.94 -11.44 -8.79
N TRP A 550 -24.26 -11.69 -8.72
CA TRP A 550 -24.90 -12.24 -7.52
C TRP A 550 -24.32 -13.59 -7.11
N LYS A 551 -24.11 -14.50 -8.08
CA LYS A 551 -23.51 -15.81 -7.81
C LYS A 551 -22.04 -15.76 -7.36
N ALA A 552 -21.30 -14.70 -7.68
CA ALA A 552 -19.95 -14.47 -7.18
C ALA A 552 -19.93 -13.76 -5.81
N SER A 553 -21.09 -13.35 -5.30
CA SER A 553 -21.23 -12.62 -4.04
C SER A 553 -21.47 -13.60 -2.87
N PRO A 554 -20.67 -13.55 -1.78
CA PRO A 554 -20.90 -14.40 -0.59
C PRO A 554 -22.30 -14.27 -0.02
N LEU A 555 -22.89 -13.08 -0.07
CA LEU A 555 -24.23 -12.81 0.43
C LEU A 555 -25.31 -13.70 -0.20
N ALA A 556 -25.10 -14.14 -1.44
CA ALA A 556 -26.03 -15.04 -2.14
C ALA A 556 -26.20 -16.41 -1.46
N TYR A 557 -25.28 -16.78 -0.58
CA TYR A 557 -25.23 -18.09 0.09
C TYR A 557 -25.18 -17.94 1.62
N ALA A 558 -25.55 -16.79 2.15
CA ALA A 558 -25.48 -16.50 3.58
C ALA A 558 -26.38 -17.43 4.43
N ASP A 559 -27.46 -17.97 3.84
CA ASP A 559 -28.35 -18.97 4.43
C ASP A 559 -27.69 -20.36 4.66
N CYS A 560 -26.55 -20.62 4.02
CA CYS A 560 -25.77 -21.84 4.21
C CYS A 560 -24.77 -21.74 5.38
N VAL A 561 -24.50 -20.54 5.90
CA VAL A 561 -23.46 -20.32 6.92
C VAL A 561 -23.88 -20.90 8.28
N LYS A 562 -22.91 -21.57 8.94
CA LYS A 562 -23.02 -22.05 10.32
C LYS A 562 -21.91 -21.53 11.23
N THR A 563 -20.83 -21.04 10.64
CA THR A 563 -19.64 -20.60 11.35
C THR A 563 -19.89 -19.30 12.10
N PRO A 564 -19.67 -19.23 13.42
CA PRO A 564 -19.67 -18.01 14.19
C PRO A 564 -18.71 -16.98 13.59
N THR A 565 -19.17 -15.75 13.35
CA THR A 565 -18.41 -14.76 12.57
C THR A 565 -18.33 -13.40 13.26
N LEU A 566 -17.09 -12.92 13.45
CA LEU A 566 -16.77 -11.55 13.85
C LEU A 566 -16.61 -10.68 12.61
N PHE A 567 -17.30 -9.56 12.56
CA PHE A 567 -17.11 -8.50 11.56
C PHE A 567 -16.39 -7.32 12.17
N ILE A 568 -15.35 -6.82 11.47
CA ILE A 568 -14.61 -5.61 11.81
C ILE A 568 -14.70 -4.66 10.63
N HIS A 569 -15.22 -3.44 10.86
CA HIS A 569 -15.40 -2.48 9.79
C HIS A 569 -15.18 -1.04 10.27
N SER A 570 -14.61 -0.22 9.40
CA SER A 570 -14.43 1.21 9.61
C SER A 570 -15.61 2.00 9.06
N LEU A 571 -16.02 3.09 9.71
CA LEU A 571 -17.17 3.89 9.25
C LEU A 571 -16.87 4.68 7.97
N GLU A 572 -15.60 5.03 7.74
CA GLU A 572 -15.14 5.80 6.58
C GLU A 572 -14.35 4.93 5.60
N ASP A 573 -14.64 3.63 5.57
CA ASP A 573 -14.12 2.73 4.55
C ASP A 573 -14.88 2.96 3.25
N TYR A 574 -14.18 3.56 2.30
CA TYR A 574 -14.72 3.84 0.96
C TYR A 574 -14.20 2.89 -0.11
N ASN A 575 -13.24 2.01 0.22
CA ASN A 575 -12.83 0.93 -0.67
C ASN A 575 -13.79 -0.26 -0.62
N CYS A 576 -14.03 -0.81 0.59
CA CYS A 576 -15.09 -1.78 0.84
C CYS A 576 -16.10 -1.11 1.78
N PRO A 577 -17.13 -0.47 1.27
CA PRO A 577 -18.03 0.35 2.09
C PRO A 577 -18.66 -0.42 3.23
N LEU A 578 -18.93 0.27 4.34
CA LEU A 578 -19.57 -0.31 5.53
C LEU A 578 -20.83 -1.13 5.21
N SER A 579 -21.57 -0.75 4.16
CA SER A 579 -22.75 -1.48 3.68
C SER A 579 -22.46 -2.95 3.39
N GLU A 580 -21.27 -3.29 2.94
CA GLU A 580 -20.87 -4.65 2.62
C GLU A 580 -20.82 -5.52 3.89
N GLY A 581 -20.13 -5.05 4.93
CA GLY A 581 -20.10 -5.72 6.23
C GLY A 581 -21.49 -5.84 6.88
N LEU A 582 -22.29 -4.76 6.80
CA LEU A 582 -23.65 -4.74 7.37
C LEU A 582 -24.59 -5.75 6.69
N GLN A 583 -24.51 -5.90 5.37
CA GLN A 583 -25.34 -6.87 4.64
C GLN A 583 -25.06 -8.30 5.11
N MET A 584 -23.78 -8.70 5.18
CA MET A 584 -23.43 -10.04 5.60
C MET A 584 -23.77 -10.28 7.09
N PHE A 585 -23.44 -9.33 7.97
CA PHE A 585 -23.80 -9.38 9.39
C PHE A 585 -25.32 -9.54 9.58
N THR A 586 -26.12 -8.75 8.87
CA THR A 586 -27.60 -8.81 8.94
C THR A 586 -28.11 -10.17 8.46
N ALA A 587 -27.56 -10.69 7.37
CA ALA A 587 -27.97 -12.00 6.85
C ALA A 587 -27.67 -13.13 7.85
N LEU A 588 -26.48 -13.14 8.47
CA LEU A 588 -26.13 -14.14 9.47
C LEU A 588 -27.03 -14.06 10.71
N GLN A 589 -27.29 -12.85 11.22
CA GLN A 589 -28.23 -12.65 12.35
C GLN A 589 -29.65 -13.09 11.99
N TYR A 590 -30.09 -12.84 10.76
CA TYR A 590 -31.41 -13.26 10.28
C TYR A 590 -31.56 -14.79 10.22
N HIS A 591 -30.47 -15.51 10.00
CA HIS A 591 -30.42 -16.98 9.98
C HIS A 591 -29.98 -17.59 11.32
N ASP A 592 -30.03 -16.82 12.41
CA ASP A 592 -29.66 -17.26 13.78
C ASP A 592 -28.21 -17.77 13.89
N VAL A 593 -27.31 -17.30 13.04
CA VAL A 593 -25.88 -17.59 13.14
C VAL A 593 -25.23 -16.60 14.12
N GLU A 594 -24.51 -17.13 15.10
CA GLU A 594 -23.78 -16.29 16.06
C GLU A 594 -22.83 -15.34 15.32
N SER A 595 -23.07 -14.06 15.47
CA SER A 595 -22.24 -13.05 14.85
C SER A 595 -22.13 -11.78 15.70
N ARG A 596 -20.97 -11.14 15.64
CA ARG A 596 -20.62 -9.90 16.33
C ARG A 596 -20.06 -8.91 15.33
N MET A 597 -20.38 -7.63 15.44
CA MET A 597 -19.81 -6.59 14.61
C MET A 597 -19.17 -5.49 15.47
N CYS A 598 -17.91 -5.18 15.20
CA CYS A 598 -17.16 -4.10 15.82
C CYS A 598 -16.91 -2.99 14.79
N LEU A 599 -17.44 -1.80 15.04
CA LEU A 599 -17.34 -0.63 14.18
C LEU A 599 -16.33 0.38 14.72
N PHE A 600 -15.52 0.95 13.82
CA PHE A 600 -14.49 1.93 14.17
C PHE A 600 -14.81 3.29 13.53
N PRO A 601 -15.25 4.29 14.32
CA PRO A 601 -15.47 5.64 13.82
C PRO A 601 -14.15 6.34 13.48
N GLU A 602 -14.22 7.25 12.51
CA GLU A 602 -13.06 8.04 12.05
C GLU A 602 -11.89 7.19 11.52
N GLU A 603 -12.19 5.96 11.10
CA GLU A 603 -11.23 5.05 10.47
C GLU A 603 -11.67 4.72 9.06
N ASN A 604 -10.68 4.50 8.20
CA ASN A 604 -10.86 4.12 6.81
C ASN A 604 -10.42 2.67 6.55
N HIS A 605 -10.21 2.30 5.30
CA HIS A 605 -9.77 0.95 4.89
C HIS A 605 -8.41 0.54 5.51
N GLU A 606 -7.59 1.50 5.92
CA GLU A 606 -6.24 1.26 6.44
C GLU A 606 -6.17 1.01 7.97
N LEU A 607 -7.29 0.84 8.66
CA LEU A 607 -7.36 0.64 10.12
C LEU A 607 -6.27 -0.30 10.66
N SER A 608 -6.05 -1.45 10.04
CA SER A 608 -5.08 -2.46 10.51
C SER A 608 -3.62 -2.03 10.37
N ARG A 609 -3.32 -1.07 9.47
CA ARG A 609 -1.96 -0.63 9.12
C ARG A 609 -1.61 0.73 9.70
N SER A 610 -2.51 1.71 9.55
CA SER A 610 -2.28 3.11 9.93
C SER A 610 -3.41 3.76 10.73
N GLY A 611 -4.42 3.00 11.15
CA GLY A 611 -5.49 3.49 12.03
C GLY A 611 -4.95 3.99 13.37
N LYS A 612 -5.77 4.74 14.11
CA LYS A 612 -5.42 5.25 15.45
C LYS A 612 -4.88 4.13 16.33
N PRO A 613 -3.81 4.34 17.10
CA PRO A 613 -3.19 3.29 17.91
C PRO A 613 -4.18 2.48 18.75
N LYS A 614 -5.09 3.14 19.50
CA LYS A 614 -6.11 2.47 20.32
C LYS A 614 -7.07 1.62 19.47
N HIS A 615 -7.41 2.07 18.28
CA HIS A 615 -8.29 1.34 17.37
C HIS A 615 -7.59 0.08 16.82
N ARG A 616 -6.31 0.17 16.46
CA ARG A 616 -5.52 -1.00 16.07
C ARG A 616 -5.46 -2.04 17.19
N LEU A 617 -5.18 -1.60 18.43
CA LEU A 617 -5.15 -2.49 19.59
C LEU A 617 -6.53 -3.10 19.87
N ARG A 618 -7.59 -2.29 19.79
CA ARG A 618 -8.96 -2.78 19.99
C ARG A 618 -9.34 -3.82 18.95
N ARG A 619 -8.99 -3.61 17.69
CA ARG A 619 -9.20 -4.58 16.61
C ARG A 619 -8.54 -5.92 16.93
N LEU A 620 -7.26 -5.91 17.33
CA LEU A 620 -6.53 -7.11 17.71
C LEU A 620 -7.18 -7.82 18.92
N GLN A 621 -7.64 -7.05 19.89
CA GLN A 621 -8.33 -7.58 21.08
C GLN A 621 -9.65 -8.26 20.71
N GLU A 622 -10.47 -7.66 19.86
CA GLU A 622 -11.75 -8.25 19.41
C GLU A 622 -11.53 -9.61 18.74
N MET A 623 -10.53 -9.72 17.87
CA MET A 623 -10.19 -10.99 17.21
C MET A 623 -9.64 -12.02 18.19
N ALA A 624 -8.75 -11.59 19.11
CA ALA A 624 -8.17 -12.47 20.12
C ALA A 624 -9.25 -13.08 21.03
N GLU A 625 -10.15 -12.26 21.56
CA GLU A 625 -11.26 -12.70 22.39
C GLU A 625 -12.24 -13.61 21.62
N TRP A 626 -12.51 -13.28 20.36
CA TRP A 626 -13.38 -14.09 19.51
C TRP A 626 -12.83 -15.49 19.25
N PHE A 627 -11.59 -15.58 18.81
CA PHE A 627 -10.97 -16.88 18.54
C PHE A 627 -10.74 -17.69 19.82
N ASP A 628 -10.37 -17.06 20.94
CA ASP A 628 -10.22 -17.75 22.21
C ASP A 628 -11.54 -18.35 22.70
N ALA A 629 -12.65 -17.66 22.52
CA ALA A 629 -13.98 -18.16 22.91
C ALA A 629 -14.46 -19.36 22.08
N HIS A 630 -14.05 -19.46 20.81
CA HIS A 630 -14.58 -20.49 19.90
C HIS A 630 -13.59 -21.64 19.61
N LEU A 631 -12.29 -21.43 19.82
CA LEU A 631 -11.26 -22.39 19.43
C LEU A 631 -10.44 -22.93 20.61
N LYS A 632 -10.53 -22.35 21.81
CA LYS A 632 -9.90 -22.84 23.03
C LYS A 632 -10.93 -23.35 24.03
#